data_9fc0702e31e8cbb848dc4c6d053cde1d
#
_entry.id   9fc0702e31e8cbb848dc4c6d053cde1d
#
_cell.length_a   1.000
_cell.length_b   1.000
_cell.length_c   1.000
_cell.angle_alpha   90.00
_cell.angle_beta   90.00
_cell.angle_gamma   90.00
#
_symmetry.space_group_name_H-M   'P 1'
#
loop_
_entity.id
_entity.type
_entity.pdbx_description
1 polymer ?
#
loop_
_entity_poly.entity_id
_entity_poly.type
_entity_poly.pdbx_seq_one_letter_code
_entity_poly.pdbx_strand_id
1 'polypeptide(L)'
;MTMQKQVEECFQRNFEERGELGASVSVWKDGEEIISLHRGWQDKVKSVPWDRHTLAPVWSATKGPAAIATLMALHENGIPVHSRASEIWPELRAAAESKLTLAGILSHQSGLPALDPDKRANILSHRAVIRELETQTPFWEPGKSHGYHPRTYGFLLDEIVRRLTGGISLAAFWNERLAKPLRLDFFLGDLNPRHLDRLATMLPPTVQLPAEEELPFFRALAEKDSIAQAAFSSPGGMRALSDINKLEYLQA
;
A
#
# COMPACT_ATOMS: atom_id res chain seq x y z
N MET A 1 -32.01 17.90 -1.09
CA MET A 1 -31.54 16.53 -0.78
C MET A 1 -30.36 16.65 0.20
N THR A 2 -30.36 15.92 1.30
CA THR A 2 -29.26 15.98 2.26
C THR A 2 -28.02 15.25 1.69
N MET A 3 -26.83 15.63 2.15
CA MET A 3 -25.57 14.97 1.79
C MET A 3 -25.62 13.45 2.05
N GLN A 4 -26.17 13.06 3.21
CA GLN A 4 -26.32 11.64 3.56
C GLN A 4 -27.12 10.88 2.51
N LYS A 5 -28.28 11.40 2.10
CA LYS A 5 -29.13 10.78 1.08
C LYS A 5 -28.43 10.67 -0.28
N GLN A 6 -27.61 11.66 -0.66
CA GLN A 6 -26.81 11.60 -1.88
C GLN A 6 -25.77 10.47 -1.84
N VAL A 7 -25.08 10.31 -0.69
CA VAL A 7 -24.10 9.24 -0.51
C VAL A 7 -24.79 7.87 -0.54
N GLU A 8 -25.94 7.72 0.14
CA GLU A 8 -26.74 6.48 0.13
C GLU A 8 -27.17 6.10 -1.30
N GLU A 9 -27.69 7.07 -2.09
CA GLU A 9 -28.09 6.83 -3.47
C GLU A 9 -26.90 6.46 -4.37
N CYS A 10 -25.74 7.11 -4.20
CA CYS A 10 -24.52 6.75 -4.94
C CYS A 10 -24.01 5.36 -4.56
N PHE A 11 -24.02 5.04 -3.27
CA PHE A 11 -23.62 3.72 -2.78
C PHE A 11 -24.53 2.62 -3.34
N GLN A 12 -25.85 2.84 -3.34
CA GLN A 12 -26.85 1.93 -3.88
C GLN A 12 -26.62 1.65 -5.38
N ARG A 13 -26.37 2.70 -6.18
CA ARG A 13 -26.14 2.58 -7.63
C ARG A 13 -24.94 1.73 -7.98
N ASN A 14 -23.91 1.62 -7.13
CA ASN A 14 -22.78 0.76 -7.38
C ASN A 14 -23.20 -0.72 -7.49
N PHE A 15 -24.17 -1.14 -6.68
CA PHE A 15 -24.72 -2.49 -6.71
C PHE A 15 -25.67 -2.73 -7.88
N GLU A 16 -26.47 -1.73 -8.25
CA GLU A 16 -27.50 -1.84 -9.28
C GLU A 16 -26.93 -1.69 -10.69
N GLU A 17 -25.97 -0.79 -10.88
CA GLU A 17 -25.50 -0.39 -12.20
C GLU A 17 -24.06 -0.83 -12.51
N ARG A 18 -23.21 -1.06 -11.48
CA ARG A 18 -21.78 -1.32 -11.65
C ARG A 18 -21.34 -2.71 -11.25
N GLY A 19 -22.26 -3.55 -10.75
CA GLY A 19 -21.99 -4.93 -10.39
C GLY A 19 -21.14 -5.10 -9.14
N GLU A 20 -21.19 -4.14 -8.20
CA GLU A 20 -20.52 -4.26 -6.91
C GLU A 20 -21.02 -5.50 -6.17
N LEU A 21 -20.09 -6.31 -5.64
CA LEU A 21 -20.44 -7.53 -4.90
C LEU A 21 -20.67 -7.22 -3.42
N GLY A 22 -19.76 -6.51 -2.81
CA GLY A 22 -19.81 -6.12 -1.41
C GLY A 22 -18.97 -4.89 -1.17
N ALA A 23 -19.46 -3.97 -0.35
CA ALA A 23 -18.78 -2.74 -0.04
C ALA A 23 -19.22 -2.15 1.30
N SER A 24 -18.39 -1.27 1.83
CA SER A 24 -18.73 -0.38 2.94
C SER A 24 -18.21 1.02 2.69
N VAL A 25 -18.87 2.02 3.27
CA VAL A 25 -18.41 3.40 3.35
C VAL A 25 -18.67 3.94 4.74
N SER A 26 -17.66 4.61 5.30
CA SER A 26 -17.76 5.33 6.57
C SER A 26 -17.26 6.75 6.37
N VAL A 27 -18.04 7.72 6.83
CA VAL A 27 -17.67 9.14 6.78
C VAL A 27 -17.67 9.70 8.19
N TRP A 28 -16.55 10.29 8.57
CA TRP A 28 -16.36 10.91 9.86
C TRP A 28 -16.25 12.43 9.71
N LYS A 29 -16.88 13.16 10.62
CA LYS A 29 -16.78 14.60 10.71
C LYS A 29 -16.75 15.01 12.19
N ASP A 30 -15.80 15.86 12.54
CA ASP A 30 -15.66 16.40 13.89
C ASP A 30 -15.59 15.32 15.01
N GLY A 31 -15.02 14.14 14.68
CA GLY A 31 -14.90 13.00 15.61
C GLY A 31 -16.14 12.09 15.69
N GLU A 32 -17.17 12.33 14.89
CA GLU A 32 -18.40 11.53 14.83
C GLU A 32 -18.57 10.81 13.49
N GLU A 33 -19.00 9.55 13.52
CA GLU A 33 -19.36 8.80 12.32
C GLU A 33 -20.74 9.26 11.85
N ILE A 34 -20.78 10.09 10.81
CA ILE A 34 -22.03 10.67 10.27
C ILE A 34 -22.66 9.81 9.18
N ILE A 35 -21.92 8.90 8.54
CA ILE A 35 -22.41 7.92 7.57
C ILE A 35 -21.70 6.61 7.82
N SER A 36 -22.46 5.51 7.92
CA SER A 36 -21.97 4.15 8.01
C SER A 36 -22.87 3.24 7.19
N LEU A 37 -22.41 2.86 6.01
CA LEU A 37 -23.16 1.99 5.10
C LEU A 37 -22.33 0.75 4.79
N HIS A 38 -23.00 -0.39 4.74
CA HIS A 38 -22.41 -1.66 4.28
C HIS A 38 -23.50 -2.48 3.60
N ARG A 39 -23.13 -3.20 2.54
CA ARG A 39 -24.06 -3.99 1.74
C ARG A 39 -23.36 -5.05 0.92
N GLY A 40 -24.08 -6.10 0.57
CA GLY A 40 -23.65 -7.13 -0.36
C GLY A 40 -23.04 -8.34 0.32
N TRP A 41 -22.01 -8.92 -0.27
CA TRP A 41 -21.46 -10.22 0.07
C TRP A 41 -19.95 -10.23 0.12
N GLN A 42 -19.37 -11.05 0.99
CA GLN A 42 -17.93 -11.23 1.10
C GLN A 42 -17.34 -12.14 0.01
N ASP A 43 -18.18 -12.93 -0.66
CA ASP A 43 -17.77 -13.94 -1.63
C ASP A 43 -18.67 -13.99 -2.85
N LYS A 44 -18.13 -14.55 -3.96
CA LYS A 44 -18.81 -14.64 -5.25
C LYS A 44 -20.09 -15.50 -5.21
N VAL A 45 -20.11 -16.52 -4.34
CA VAL A 45 -21.26 -17.43 -4.24
C VAL A 45 -22.35 -16.88 -3.32
N LYS A 46 -22.13 -15.70 -2.74
CA LYS A 46 -23.08 -14.97 -1.91
C LYS A 46 -23.51 -15.77 -0.66
N SER A 47 -22.55 -16.43 -0.02
CA SER A 47 -22.80 -17.23 1.18
C SER A 47 -22.65 -16.44 2.48
N VAL A 48 -21.75 -15.45 2.52
CA VAL A 48 -21.47 -14.63 3.70
C VAL A 48 -21.83 -13.17 3.42
N PRO A 49 -22.79 -12.58 4.15
CA PRO A 49 -23.12 -11.17 4.00
C PRO A 49 -21.93 -10.25 4.35
N TRP A 50 -21.82 -9.15 3.61
CA TRP A 50 -20.90 -8.06 3.98
C TRP A 50 -21.50 -7.26 5.11
N ASP A 51 -20.77 -7.09 6.21
CA ASP A 51 -21.16 -6.29 7.37
C ASP A 51 -20.11 -5.21 7.70
N ARG A 52 -20.33 -4.46 8.79
CA ARG A 52 -19.43 -3.42 9.25
C ARG A 52 -18.06 -3.93 9.73
N HIS A 53 -17.91 -5.23 9.97
CA HIS A 53 -16.71 -5.88 10.46
C HIS A 53 -15.98 -6.65 9.37
N THR A 54 -16.52 -6.64 8.15
CA THR A 54 -15.88 -7.29 7.00
C THR A 54 -14.55 -6.61 6.68
N LEU A 55 -13.52 -7.41 6.54
CA LEU A 55 -12.17 -6.97 6.15
C LEU A 55 -11.99 -7.14 4.64
N ALA A 56 -11.30 -6.20 4.03
CA ALA A 56 -10.92 -6.29 2.62
C ALA A 56 -9.51 -5.73 2.41
N PRO A 57 -8.71 -6.32 1.52
CA PRO A 57 -7.44 -5.73 1.12
C PRO A 57 -7.65 -4.36 0.47
N VAL A 58 -7.05 -3.32 1.05
CA VAL A 58 -7.23 -1.93 0.60
C VAL A 58 -6.10 -1.42 -0.29
N TRP A 59 -5.21 -2.32 -0.70
CA TRP A 59 -4.09 -2.02 -1.61
C TRP A 59 -3.29 -0.79 -1.16
N SER A 60 -3.13 0.15 -2.06
CA SER A 60 -2.28 1.33 -1.84
C SER A 60 -2.83 2.34 -0.83
N ALA A 61 -4.07 2.22 -0.39
CA ALA A 61 -4.54 2.97 0.79
C ALA A 61 -3.72 2.65 2.04
N THR A 62 -3.11 1.46 2.10
CA THR A 62 -2.13 1.03 3.13
C THR A 62 -0.94 1.98 3.28
N LYS A 63 -0.55 2.71 2.22
CA LYS A 63 0.60 3.63 2.27
C LYS A 63 0.40 4.79 3.25
N GLY A 64 -0.84 5.24 3.44
CA GLY A 64 -1.15 6.27 4.42
C GLY A 64 -0.80 5.83 5.85
N PRO A 65 -1.38 4.75 6.37
CA PRO A 65 -1.01 4.16 7.66
C PRO A 65 0.49 3.83 7.79
N ALA A 66 1.12 3.29 6.74
CA ALA A 66 2.56 3.03 6.73
C ALA A 66 3.38 4.32 6.89
N ALA A 67 2.99 5.40 6.22
CA ALA A 67 3.63 6.71 6.37
C ALA A 67 3.46 7.27 7.78
N ILE A 68 2.25 7.16 8.37
CA ILE A 68 1.97 7.61 9.74
C ILE A 68 2.86 6.85 10.73
N ALA A 69 2.96 5.54 10.62
CA ALA A 69 3.82 4.73 11.50
C ALA A 69 5.31 5.12 11.35
N THR A 70 5.77 5.37 10.12
CA THR A 70 7.15 5.80 9.87
C THR A 70 7.41 7.19 10.47
N LEU A 71 6.49 8.14 10.30
CA LEU A 71 6.60 9.49 10.89
C LEU A 71 6.61 9.43 12.43
N MET A 72 5.82 8.53 13.01
CA MET A 72 5.82 8.30 14.45
C MET A 72 7.16 7.73 14.93
N ALA A 73 7.72 6.74 14.21
CA ALA A 73 9.03 6.18 14.54
C ALA A 73 10.14 7.24 14.44
N LEU A 74 10.11 8.12 13.43
CA LEU A 74 11.03 9.26 13.33
C LEU A 74 10.89 10.21 14.51
N HIS A 75 9.66 10.57 14.86
CA HIS A 75 9.38 11.47 15.99
C HIS A 75 9.90 10.91 17.32
N GLU A 76 9.65 9.63 17.60
CA GLU A 76 10.10 8.95 18.83
C GLU A 76 11.64 8.89 18.95
N ASN A 77 12.34 8.91 17.82
CA ASN A 77 13.80 8.93 17.77
C ASN A 77 14.38 10.36 17.62
N GLY A 78 13.54 11.41 17.66
CA GLY A 78 13.98 12.80 17.55
C GLY A 78 14.55 13.17 16.17
N ILE A 79 14.18 12.45 15.12
CA ILE A 79 14.72 12.63 13.75
C ILE A 79 13.74 13.46 12.93
N PRO A 80 14.13 14.65 12.48
CA PRO A 80 13.32 15.45 11.57
C PRO A 80 13.09 14.75 10.24
N VAL A 81 11.88 14.85 9.67
CA VAL A 81 11.54 14.25 8.38
C VAL A 81 12.40 14.76 7.21
N HIS A 82 12.99 15.96 7.36
CA HIS A 82 13.91 16.56 6.38
C HIS A 82 15.36 16.14 6.56
N SER A 83 15.69 15.30 7.56
CA SER A 83 17.03 14.72 7.70
C SER A 83 17.39 13.90 6.45
N ARG A 84 18.68 13.78 6.17
CA ARG A 84 19.16 12.94 5.07
C ARG A 84 18.86 11.47 5.34
N ALA A 85 18.34 10.79 4.36
CA ALA A 85 18.06 9.36 4.48
C ALA A 85 19.36 8.54 4.74
N SER A 86 20.52 9.01 4.26
CA SER A 86 21.83 8.40 4.51
C SER A 86 22.26 8.43 5.97
N GLU A 87 21.68 9.28 6.82
CA GLU A 87 21.98 9.31 8.26
C GLU A 87 21.41 8.07 8.97
N ILE A 88 20.32 7.50 8.43
CA ILE A 88 19.68 6.30 8.97
C ILE A 88 20.05 5.06 8.16
N TRP A 89 20.17 5.23 6.86
CA TRP A 89 20.40 4.14 5.93
C TRP A 89 21.58 4.45 4.97
N PRO A 90 22.81 4.42 5.48
CA PRO A 90 24.00 4.77 4.70
C PRO A 90 24.29 3.79 3.56
N GLU A 91 23.82 2.53 3.64
CA GLU A 91 23.99 1.53 2.58
C GLU A 91 23.06 1.79 1.38
N LEU A 92 21.99 2.57 1.53
CA LEU A 92 21.10 2.91 0.42
C LEU A 92 21.84 3.85 -0.54
N ARG A 93 22.33 3.30 -1.65
CA ARG A 93 23.12 4.05 -2.65
C ARG A 93 22.43 5.32 -3.10
N ALA A 94 21.12 5.26 -3.37
CA ALA A 94 20.32 6.41 -3.76
C ALA A 94 20.41 7.57 -2.74
N ALA A 95 20.53 7.27 -1.45
CA ALA A 95 20.65 8.25 -0.38
C ALA A 95 22.13 8.66 -0.14
N ALA A 96 23.06 7.71 -0.20
CA ALA A 96 24.48 7.95 0.03
C ALA A 96 25.10 8.87 -1.03
N GLU A 97 24.70 8.68 -2.30
CA GLU A 97 25.22 9.44 -3.46
C GLU A 97 24.41 10.71 -3.77
N SER A 98 23.40 11.05 -2.98
CA SER A 98 22.52 12.20 -3.22
C SER A 98 22.20 12.99 -1.95
N LYS A 99 21.34 13.99 -2.08
CA LYS A 99 20.76 14.73 -0.95
C LYS A 99 19.34 14.24 -0.59
N LEU A 100 19.02 12.98 -0.91
CA LEU A 100 17.71 12.41 -0.61
C LEU A 100 17.40 12.51 0.88
N THR A 101 16.24 13.07 1.21
CA THR A 101 15.71 13.15 2.56
C THR A 101 14.68 12.05 2.83
N LEU A 102 14.34 11.84 4.10
CA LEU A 102 13.25 10.94 4.48
C LEU A 102 11.90 11.43 3.91
N ALA A 103 11.67 12.74 3.90
CA ALA A 103 10.52 13.34 3.21
C ALA A 103 10.51 12.99 1.71
N GLY A 104 11.67 12.97 1.06
CA GLY A 104 11.81 12.56 -0.33
C GLY A 104 11.42 11.08 -0.57
N ILE A 105 11.76 10.19 0.34
CA ILE A 105 11.31 8.78 0.29
C ILE A 105 9.78 8.71 0.47
N LEU A 106 9.25 9.36 1.50
CA LEU A 106 7.82 9.39 1.80
C LEU A 106 6.97 10.00 0.68
N SER A 107 7.55 10.88 -0.14
CA SER A 107 6.88 11.55 -1.26
C SER A 107 7.23 10.97 -2.64
N HIS A 108 7.73 9.72 -2.69
CA HIS A 108 8.04 9.03 -3.94
C HIS A 108 9.14 9.66 -4.80
N GLN A 109 10.13 10.31 -4.19
CA GLN A 109 11.21 11.00 -4.88
C GLN A 109 12.55 10.22 -4.84
N SER A 110 12.58 9.00 -4.30
CA SER A 110 13.83 8.25 -4.11
C SER A 110 14.48 7.78 -5.42
N GLY A 111 13.75 7.75 -6.52
CA GLY A 111 14.23 7.17 -7.78
C GLY A 111 14.23 5.64 -7.80
N LEU A 112 13.58 4.99 -6.83
CA LEU A 112 13.53 3.54 -6.64
C LEU A 112 12.11 2.96 -6.80
N PRO A 113 11.36 3.25 -7.88
CA PRO A 113 9.99 2.78 -8.05
C PRO A 113 9.89 1.28 -8.32
N ALA A 114 10.99 0.65 -8.74
CA ALA A 114 11.11 -0.75 -9.10
C ALA A 114 12.49 -1.28 -8.72
N LEU A 115 12.68 -2.59 -8.76
CA LEU A 115 14.00 -3.19 -8.81
C LEU A 115 14.52 -3.22 -10.25
N ASP A 116 15.84 -3.27 -10.39
CA ASP A 116 16.50 -3.45 -11.68
C ASP A 116 15.92 -4.69 -12.39
N PRO A 117 15.56 -4.61 -13.69
CA PRO A 117 14.98 -5.71 -14.46
C PRO A 117 15.79 -7.01 -14.41
N ASP A 118 17.11 -6.90 -14.27
CA ASP A 118 18.01 -8.06 -14.17
C ASP A 118 18.07 -8.67 -12.76
N LYS A 119 17.52 -7.97 -11.75
CA LYS A 119 17.49 -8.36 -10.34
C LYS A 119 16.04 -8.46 -9.88
N ARG A 120 15.49 -9.67 -9.86
CA ARG A 120 14.08 -9.87 -9.50
C ARG A 120 13.94 -10.62 -8.18
N ALA A 121 14.22 -9.95 -7.07
CA ALA A 121 13.88 -10.50 -5.77
C ALA A 121 12.38 -10.81 -5.69
N ASN A 122 12.06 -11.92 -4.99
CA ASN A 122 10.68 -12.24 -4.68
C ASN A 122 10.14 -11.26 -3.63
N ILE A 123 8.93 -10.74 -3.84
CA ILE A 123 8.25 -9.80 -2.94
C ILE A 123 8.11 -10.34 -1.51
N LEU A 124 8.04 -11.65 -1.31
CA LEU A 124 7.97 -12.29 0.00
C LEU A 124 9.33 -12.35 0.72
N SER A 125 10.42 -11.95 0.06
CA SER A 125 11.76 -11.95 0.65
C SER A 125 12.24 -10.53 0.94
N HIS A 126 11.82 -9.97 2.08
CA HIS A 126 12.25 -8.64 2.54
C HIS A 126 13.76 -8.43 2.36
N ARG A 127 14.57 -9.34 2.91
CA ARG A 127 16.04 -9.22 2.85
C ARG A 127 16.60 -9.19 1.44
N ALA A 128 16.01 -9.95 0.50
CA ALA A 128 16.46 -9.94 -0.88
C ALA A 128 16.11 -8.60 -1.57
N VAL A 129 14.88 -8.11 -1.35
CA VAL A 129 14.44 -6.82 -1.90
C VAL A 129 15.29 -5.67 -1.36
N ILE A 130 15.58 -5.65 -0.05
CA ILE A 130 16.42 -4.59 0.55
C ILE A 130 17.82 -4.58 -0.05
N ARG A 131 18.48 -5.74 -0.19
CA ARG A 131 19.82 -5.83 -0.80
C ARG A 131 19.86 -5.29 -2.23
N GLU A 132 18.81 -5.54 -3.01
CA GLU A 132 18.73 -5.01 -4.37
C GLU A 132 18.51 -3.51 -4.37
N LEU A 133 17.63 -2.98 -3.50
CA LEU A 133 17.39 -1.55 -3.34
C LEU A 133 18.65 -0.79 -2.88
N GLU A 134 19.43 -1.37 -1.98
CA GLU A 134 20.67 -0.78 -1.45
C GLU A 134 21.71 -0.51 -2.55
N THR A 135 21.84 -1.42 -3.50
CA THR A 135 22.91 -1.39 -4.50
C THR A 135 22.50 -0.85 -5.86
N GLN A 136 21.21 -0.67 -6.08
CA GLN A 136 20.67 -0.31 -7.37
C GLN A 136 20.93 1.18 -7.72
N THR A 137 21.17 1.44 -8.99
CA THR A 137 21.16 2.80 -9.53
C THR A 137 19.71 3.31 -9.60
N PRO A 138 19.42 4.50 -9.06
CA PRO A 138 18.10 5.09 -9.18
C PRO A 138 17.68 5.31 -10.65
N PHE A 139 16.41 5.15 -10.97
CA PHE A 139 15.84 5.42 -12.30
C PHE A 139 15.86 6.91 -12.68
N TRP A 140 15.94 7.78 -11.67
CA TRP A 140 16.16 9.23 -11.81
C TRP A 140 16.94 9.76 -10.62
N GLU A 141 17.52 10.96 -10.75
CA GLU A 141 18.26 11.61 -9.66
C GLU A 141 17.34 11.81 -8.44
N PRO A 142 17.66 11.23 -7.27
CA PRO A 142 16.83 11.32 -6.07
C PRO A 142 16.56 12.76 -5.65
N GLY A 143 15.31 13.08 -5.36
CA GLY A 143 14.87 14.43 -4.98
C GLY A 143 14.64 15.40 -6.14
N LYS A 144 14.95 15.03 -7.40
CA LYS A 144 14.75 15.91 -8.56
C LYS A 144 13.46 15.63 -9.34
N SER A 145 12.92 14.45 -9.19
CA SER A 145 11.66 14.06 -9.82
C SER A 145 10.87 13.18 -8.87
N HIS A 146 9.63 12.90 -9.20
CA HIS A 146 8.82 11.95 -8.47
C HIS A 146 8.15 10.98 -9.43
N GLY A 147 7.90 9.77 -8.94
CA GLY A 147 7.15 8.74 -9.66
C GLY A 147 6.65 7.72 -8.66
N TYR A 148 5.41 7.29 -8.83
CA TYR A 148 4.78 6.39 -7.88
C TYR A 148 5.59 5.11 -7.68
N HIS A 149 5.79 4.71 -6.43
CA HIS A 149 6.46 3.48 -6.01
C HIS A 149 5.41 2.45 -5.56
N PRO A 150 4.78 1.69 -6.48
CA PRO A 150 3.65 0.83 -6.13
C PRO A 150 3.99 -0.21 -5.07
N ARG A 151 5.13 -0.90 -5.22
CA ARG A 151 5.54 -2.02 -4.39
C ARG A 151 6.73 -1.72 -3.50
N THR A 152 7.73 -1.00 -3.98
CA THR A 152 8.97 -0.73 -3.24
C THR A 152 8.78 0.21 -2.06
N TYR A 153 7.75 1.05 -2.07
CA TYR A 153 7.44 2.00 -1.00
C TYR A 153 7.36 1.35 0.39
N GLY A 154 6.64 0.24 0.49
CA GLY A 154 6.51 -0.49 1.76
C GLY A 154 7.86 -0.99 2.28
N PHE A 155 8.71 -1.52 1.40
CA PHE A 155 10.06 -1.99 1.77
C PHE A 155 10.96 -0.85 2.24
N LEU A 156 10.91 0.30 1.56
CA LEU A 156 11.68 1.48 1.97
C LEU A 156 11.27 1.96 3.36
N LEU A 157 9.98 2.02 3.65
CA LEU A 157 9.49 2.45 4.95
C LEU A 157 9.72 1.41 6.04
N ASP A 158 9.54 0.12 5.74
CA ASP A 158 9.79 -0.96 6.70
C ASP A 158 11.26 -0.99 7.13
N GLU A 159 12.19 -0.83 6.19
CA GLU A 159 13.61 -0.79 6.52
C GLU A 159 14.00 0.44 7.35
N ILE A 160 13.43 1.62 7.06
CA ILE A 160 13.63 2.81 7.88
C ILE A 160 13.15 2.56 9.32
N VAL A 161 11.94 2.01 9.48
CA VAL A 161 11.41 1.69 10.82
C VAL A 161 12.26 0.66 11.54
N ARG A 162 12.72 -0.39 10.87
CA ARG A 162 13.63 -1.39 11.46
C ARG A 162 14.91 -0.77 11.97
N ARG A 163 15.53 0.12 11.20
CA ARG A 163 16.77 0.79 11.61
C ARG A 163 16.58 1.71 12.81
N LEU A 164 15.45 2.37 12.88
CA LEU A 164 15.11 3.26 14.00
C LEU A 164 14.77 2.50 15.29
N THR A 165 14.26 1.28 15.17
CA THR A 165 13.68 0.53 16.30
C THR A 165 14.49 -0.71 16.70
N GLY A 166 15.67 -0.90 16.14
CA GLY A 166 16.51 -2.07 16.44
C GLY A 166 15.98 -3.37 15.83
N GLY A 167 15.27 -3.30 14.69
CA GLY A 167 14.82 -4.47 13.92
C GLY A 167 13.32 -4.76 13.94
N ILE A 168 12.51 -3.95 14.64
CA ILE A 168 11.04 -4.13 14.65
C ILE A 168 10.49 -3.79 13.26
N SER A 169 9.68 -4.67 12.68
CA SER A 169 9.04 -4.41 11.38
C SER A 169 7.99 -3.29 11.46
N LEU A 170 7.74 -2.64 10.33
CA LEU A 170 6.69 -1.64 10.20
C LEU A 170 5.31 -2.19 10.63
N ALA A 171 5.01 -3.45 10.27
CA ALA A 171 3.78 -4.13 10.67
C ALA A 171 3.67 -4.29 12.20
N ALA A 172 4.74 -4.76 12.84
CA ALA A 172 4.78 -4.91 14.29
C ALA A 172 4.73 -3.54 15.00
N PHE A 173 5.44 -2.55 14.49
CA PHE A 173 5.41 -1.18 15.02
C PHE A 173 4.01 -0.57 14.91
N TRP A 174 3.36 -0.67 13.74
CA TRP A 174 1.98 -0.25 13.53
C TRP A 174 1.04 -0.89 14.57
N ASN A 175 1.12 -2.21 14.70
CA ASN A 175 0.25 -2.95 15.59
C ASN A 175 0.40 -2.51 17.06
N GLU A 176 1.64 -2.42 17.55
CA GLU A 176 1.90 -2.11 18.97
C GLU A 176 1.69 -0.61 19.31
N ARG A 177 2.04 0.28 18.38
CA ARG A 177 2.06 1.72 18.66
C ARG A 177 0.79 2.44 18.26
N LEU A 178 0.03 1.89 17.30
CA LEU A 178 -1.15 2.55 16.73
C LEU A 178 -2.39 1.66 16.78
N ALA A 179 -2.37 0.49 16.16
CA ALA A 179 -3.58 -0.30 16.01
C ALA A 179 -4.16 -0.76 17.35
N LYS A 180 -3.36 -1.37 18.22
CA LYS A 180 -3.83 -1.81 19.55
C LYS A 180 -4.29 -0.66 20.45
N PRO A 181 -3.49 0.40 20.68
CA PRO A 181 -3.90 1.51 21.55
C PRO A 181 -5.16 2.21 21.07
N LEU A 182 -5.31 2.40 19.77
CA LEU A 182 -6.46 3.07 19.16
C LEU A 182 -7.61 2.11 18.81
N ARG A 183 -7.44 0.81 19.07
CA ARG A 183 -8.39 -0.26 18.73
C ARG A 183 -8.80 -0.23 17.26
N LEU A 184 -7.80 -0.03 16.38
CA LEU A 184 -8.04 -0.02 14.93
C LEU A 184 -8.11 -1.46 14.41
N ASP A 185 -9.10 -1.72 13.60
CA ASP A 185 -9.28 -2.99 12.88
C ASP A 185 -8.65 -2.86 11.48
N PHE A 186 -7.36 -2.50 11.45
CA PHE A 186 -6.55 -2.27 10.26
C PHE A 186 -5.18 -2.94 10.41
N PHE A 187 -4.84 -3.81 9.45
CA PHE A 187 -3.64 -4.65 9.49
C PHE A 187 -2.65 -4.25 8.40
N LEU A 188 -1.37 -4.16 8.75
CA LEU A 188 -0.25 -4.01 7.82
C LEU A 188 0.49 -5.36 7.76
N GLY A 189 0.08 -6.25 6.85
CA GLY A 189 0.57 -7.63 6.90
C GLY A 189 0.12 -8.35 8.18
N ASP A 190 0.76 -9.48 8.50
CA ASP A 190 0.57 -10.24 9.75
C ASP A 190 -0.91 -10.43 10.16
N LEU A 191 -1.76 -10.71 9.17
CA LEU A 191 -3.17 -10.97 9.41
C LEU A 191 -3.33 -12.25 10.24
N ASN A 192 -3.81 -12.08 11.48
CA ASN A 192 -4.02 -13.22 12.37
C ASN A 192 -5.09 -14.16 11.79
N PRO A 193 -4.88 -15.49 11.77
CA PRO A 193 -5.84 -16.47 11.27
C PRO A 193 -7.27 -16.32 11.81
N ARG A 194 -7.44 -15.83 13.04
CA ARG A 194 -8.77 -15.58 13.65
C ARG A 194 -9.62 -14.54 12.89
N HIS A 195 -9.00 -13.77 11.99
CA HIS A 195 -9.71 -12.74 11.21
C HIS A 195 -10.11 -13.22 9.81
N LEU A 196 -9.72 -14.45 9.42
CA LEU A 196 -9.96 -14.96 8.07
C LEU A 196 -11.46 -15.10 7.76
N ASP A 197 -12.28 -15.45 8.75
CA ASP A 197 -13.74 -15.56 8.59
C ASP A 197 -14.41 -14.21 8.25
N ARG A 198 -13.71 -13.12 8.46
CA ARG A 198 -14.17 -11.75 8.18
C ARG A 198 -13.61 -11.20 6.87
N LEU A 199 -12.71 -11.94 6.22
CA LEU A 199 -11.98 -11.46 5.05
C LEU A 199 -12.78 -11.71 3.78
N ALA A 200 -13.15 -10.65 3.10
CA ALA A 200 -13.80 -10.72 1.80
C ALA A 200 -12.83 -11.22 0.72
N THR A 201 -13.33 -12.03 -0.18
CA THR A 201 -12.61 -12.49 -1.37
C THR A 201 -12.59 -11.37 -2.41
N MET A 202 -11.39 -10.89 -2.75
CA MET A 202 -11.22 -9.92 -3.83
C MET A 202 -11.44 -10.59 -5.19
N LEU A 203 -12.30 -10.01 -6.00
CA LEU A 203 -12.53 -10.46 -7.38
C LEU A 203 -11.78 -9.54 -8.35
N PRO A 204 -11.25 -10.09 -9.46
CA PRO A 204 -10.74 -9.25 -10.51
C PRO A 204 -11.87 -8.38 -11.08
N PRO A 205 -11.58 -7.15 -11.51
CA PRO A 205 -12.58 -6.31 -12.16
C PRO A 205 -13.11 -7.01 -13.41
N THR A 206 -14.38 -6.79 -13.71
CA THR A 206 -14.94 -7.17 -15.01
C THR A 206 -14.13 -6.44 -16.08
N VAL A 207 -13.68 -7.15 -17.10
CA VAL A 207 -12.89 -6.55 -18.19
C VAL A 207 -13.77 -5.49 -18.86
N GLN A 208 -13.46 -4.24 -18.61
CA GLN A 208 -13.97 -3.09 -19.34
C GLN A 208 -12.81 -2.51 -20.14
N LEU A 209 -13.10 -2.05 -21.35
CA LEU A 209 -12.10 -1.28 -22.10
C LEU A 209 -11.80 -0.02 -21.30
N PRO A 210 -10.51 0.36 -21.16
CA PRO A 210 -10.14 1.59 -20.47
C PRO A 210 -10.78 2.78 -21.17
N ALA A 211 -11.16 3.79 -20.40
CA ALA A 211 -11.60 5.08 -20.94
C ALA A 211 -10.47 5.72 -21.77
N GLU A 212 -10.83 6.58 -22.70
CA GLU A 212 -9.84 7.20 -23.62
C GLU A 212 -8.74 7.94 -22.85
N GLU A 213 -9.10 8.64 -21.79
CA GLU A 213 -8.17 9.34 -20.89
C GLU A 213 -7.24 8.42 -20.11
N GLU A 214 -7.59 7.15 -19.93
CA GLU A 214 -6.77 6.15 -19.24
C GLU A 214 -5.77 5.44 -20.19
N LEU A 215 -5.99 5.50 -21.50
CA LEU A 215 -5.15 4.81 -22.49
C LEU A 215 -3.66 5.12 -22.37
N PRO A 216 -3.20 6.36 -22.09
CA PRO A 216 -1.77 6.65 -21.92
C PRO A 216 -1.14 5.84 -20.77
N PHE A 217 -1.85 5.69 -19.64
CA PHE A 217 -1.38 4.90 -18.51
C PHE A 217 -1.28 3.41 -18.87
N PHE A 218 -2.33 2.83 -19.49
CA PHE A 218 -2.30 1.44 -19.88
C PHE A 218 -1.25 1.14 -20.96
N ARG A 219 -1.01 2.08 -21.87
CA ARG A 219 0.09 1.99 -22.86
C ARG A 219 1.45 1.95 -22.15
N ALA A 220 1.68 2.86 -21.19
CA ALA A 220 2.92 2.88 -20.43
C ALA A 220 3.14 1.59 -19.61
N LEU A 221 2.08 0.99 -19.07
CA LEU A 221 2.15 -0.31 -18.38
C LEU A 221 2.48 -1.47 -19.33
N ALA A 222 2.01 -1.41 -20.58
CA ALA A 222 2.23 -2.43 -21.59
C ALA A 222 3.57 -2.25 -22.32
N GLU A 223 4.15 -1.06 -22.29
CA GLU A 223 5.42 -0.75 -22.95
C GLU A 223 6.56 -1.49 -22.27
N LYS A 224 7.23 -2.35 -23.03
CA LYS A 224 8.36 -3.13 -22.53
C LYS A 224 9.49 -2.21 -22.07
N ASP A 225 10.07 -2.55 -20.94
CA ASP A 225 11.20 -1.83 -20.30
C ASP A 225 10.86 -0.39 -19.86
N SER A 226 9.58 -0.01 -19.85
CA SER A 226 9.17 1.27 -19.28
C SER A 226 9.27 1.25 -17.73
N ILE A 227 9.53 2.42 -17.14
CA ILE A 227 9.53 2.57 -15.67
C ILE A 227 8.17 2.19 -15.09
N ALA A 228 7.08 2.50 -15.78
CA ALA A 228 5.72 2.15 -15.34
C ALA A 228 5.54 0.62 -15.26
N GLN A 229 5.91 -0.10 -16.32
CA GLN A 229 5.85 -1.57 -16.32
C GLN A 229 6.71 -2.16 -15.20
N ALA A 230 7.95 -1.71 -15.07
CA ALA A 230 8.87 -2.16 -14.03
C ALA A 230 8.28 -1.91 -12.63
N ALA A 231 7.76 -0.71 -12.36
CA ALA A 231 7.21 -0.33 -11.07
C ALA A 231 6.01 -1.21 -10.62
N PHE A 232 5.11 -1.54 -11.54
CA PHE A 232 3.95 -2.38 -11.22
C PHE A 232 4.24 -3.88 -11.23
N SER A 233 5.37 -4.34 -11.78
CA SER A 233 5.76 -5.75 -11.83
C SER A 233 6.86 -6.16 -10.84
N SER A 234 7.60 -5.21 -10.27
CA SER A 234 8.77 -5.44 -9.41
C SER A 234 8.58 -4.83 -8.00
N PRO A 235 8.99 -5.49 -6.90
CA PRO A 235 9.54 -6.86 -6.83
C PRO A 235 8.64 -7.93 -7.44
N GLY A 236 9.27 -9.01 -7.93
CA GLY A 236 8.58 -10.12 -8.57
C GLY A 236 7.86 -11.06 -7.60
N GLY A 237 7.29 -12.14 -8.13
CA GLY A 237 6.69 -13.22 -7.32
C GLY A 237 5.20 -13.08 -7.06
N MET A 238 4.60 -11.90 -7.26
CA MET A 238 3.16 -11.67 -7.05
C MET A 238 2.48 -11.15 -8.31
N ARG A 239 1.39 -11.79 -8.70
CA ARG A 239 0.45 -11.31 -9.73
C ARG A 239 -0.76 -10.70 -9.02
N ALA A 240 -0.88 -9.38 -9.07
CA ALA A 240 -1.83 -8.62 -8.27
C ALA A 240 -3.27 -9.17 -8.30
N LEU A 241 -3.81 -9.48 -9.48
CA LEU A 241 -5.21 -9.91 -9.63
C LEU A 241 -5.46 -11.36 -9.22
N SER A 242 -4.47 -12.26 -9.35
CA SER A 242 -4.66 -13.70 -9.07
C SER A 242 -4.18 -14.12 -7.68
N ASP A 243 -3.25 -13.36 -7.10
CA ASP A 243 -2.56 -13.78 -5.89
C ASP A 243 -3.02 -13.02 -4.64
N ILE A 244 -3.82 -11.96 -4.78
CA ILE A 244 -4.25 -11.10 -3.67
C ILE A 244 -5.00 -11.84 -2.55
N ASN A 245 -5.69 -12.93 -2.86
CA ASN A 245 -6.41 -13.72 -1.87
C ASN A 245 -5.56 -14.81 -1.21
N LYS A 246 -4.29 -14.95 -1.61
CA LYS A 246 -3.41 -15.97 -1.02
C LYS A 246 -2.87 -15.49 0.32
N LEU A 247 -2.98 -16.34 1.33
CA LEU A 247 -2.56 -16.02 2.70
C LEU A 247 -1.10 -15.58 2.79
N GLU A 248 -0.21 -16.17 2.00
CA GLU A 248 1.21 -15.81 1.97
C GLU A 248 1.45 -14.33 1.69
N TYR A 249 0.59 -13.66 0.90
CA TYR A 249 0.69 -12.21 0.62
C TYR A 249 -0.06 -11.34 1.62
N LEU A 250 -1.08 -11.90 2.28
CA LEU A 250 -1.86 -11.20 3.30
C LEU A 250 -1.17 -11.20 4.67
N GLN A 251 -0.23 -12.11 4.86
CA GLN A 251 0.54 -12.27 6.10
C GLN A 251 1.99 -11.76 5.99
N ALA A 252 2.41 -11.37 4.79
CA ALA A 252 3.78 -10.89 4.52
C ALA A 252 4.03 -9.47 5.04
#